data_fc24f86b1f1622c85453c78912df4341
#
_entry.id   fc24f86b1f1622c85453c78912df4341
#
_cell.length_a   1.000
_cell.length_b   1.000
_cell.length_c   1.000
_cell.angle_alpha   90.00
_cell.angle_beta   90.00
_cell.angle_gamma   90.00
#
_symmetry.space_group_name_H-M   'P 1'
#
loop_
_entity.id
_entity.type
_entity.pdbx_description
1 polymer ?
#
loop_
_entity_poly.entity_id
_entity_poly.type
_entity_poly.pdbx_seq_one_letter_code
_entity_poly.pdbx_strand_id
1 'polypeptide(L)'
;MNKVIITVAVTGSRPTKAMNPATPYTPAEIADAAVAAHAAGAAIAHIHVRDPQTGAPDSRLELFAEVLDRIRSRCDMLVNLTTSGLNITGDDVIAQRLEPVSLRPELCSLDVGSLNFRDRLFANPPEFGVEAARRMDAAGVKPELEVFDVGHIDQATDLIAQGLVAAPPWFQLCMGVNWGIAATPENLLFMRSKLPPGALWSVLGVGRSQLAMITLGVLLGGHVRVGFEDNLYLRRGVLAKSNAEFVEQAVGIVHMLQREVATPAEARGILGME
;
A
#
# COMPACT_ATOMS: atom_id res chain seq x y z
N MET A 1 8.53 -23.26 0.47
CA MET A 1 8.98 -21.89 0.86
C MET A 1 7.87 -20.93 0.51
N ASN A 2 7.53 -20.01 1.39
CA ASN A 2 6.45 -19.07 1.08
C ASN A 2 6.91 -18.09 -0.02
N LYS A 3 6.07 -17.89 -1.03
CA LYS A 3 6.29 -16.93 -2.11
C LYS A 3 6.18 -15.49 -1.59
N VAL A 4 6.82 -14.55 -2.29
CA VAL A 4 6.82 -13.13 -1.90
C VAL A 4 5.78 -12.37 -2.71
N ILE A 5 4.82 -11.75 -2.06
CA ILE A 5 3.90 -10.81 -2.68
C ILE A 5 4.65 -9.49 -2.91
N ILE A 6 4.60 -8.97 -4.13
CA ILE A 6 5.08 -7.63 -4.47
C ILE A 6 3.87 -6.74 -4.70
N THR A 7 3.74 -5.68 -3.89
CA THR A 7 2.76 -4.62 -4.08
C THR A 7 3.41 -3.46 -4.81
N VAL A 8 2.76 -2.91 -5.82
CA VAL A 8 3.16 -1.65 -6.47
C VAL A 8 2.25 -0.50 -6.02
N ALA A 9 2.82 0.54 -5.43
CA ALA A 9 2.13 1.78 -5.07
C ALA A 9 2.35 2.82 -6.17
N VAL A 10 1.33 2.97 -7.04
CA VAL A 10 1.49 3.52 -8.40
C VAL A 10 1.77 5.00 -8.44
N THR A 11 1.07 5.82 -7.64
CA THR A 11 1.17 7.29 -7.74
C THR A 11 1.16 8.03 -6.38
N GLY A 12 0.41 7.54 -5.38
CA GLY A 12 0.29 8.22 -4.10
C GLY A 12 -0.30 9.62 -4.16
N SER A 13 -0.18 10.39 -3.08
CA SER A 13 -0.68 11.77 -3.00
C SER A 13 0.39 12.86 -3.17
N ARG A 14 1.68 12.54 -3.07
CA ARG A 14 2.78 13.52 -3.02
C ARG A 14 3.61 13.67 -4.31
N PRO A 15 3.99 12.60 -5.02
CA PRO A 15 4.79 12.70 -6.22
C PRO A 15 4.14 13.58 -7.29
N THR A 16 4.95 14.35 -8.03
CA THR A 16 4.46 15.18 -9.14
C THR A 16 5.25 14.92 -10.41
N LYS A 17 4.67 15.22 -11.57
CA LYS A 17 5.38 15.16 -12.87
C LYS A 17 6.60 16.08 -12.92
N ALA A 18 6.62 17.15 -12.11
CA ALA A 18 7.81 18.00 -11.96
C ALA A 18 8.95 17.30 -11.18
N MET A 19 8.62 16.42 -10.24
CA MET A 19 9.61 15.63 -9.49
C MET A 19 10.08 14.41 -10.29
N ASN A 20 9.17 13.74 -10.97
CA ASN A 20 9.46 12.68 -11.94
C ASN A 20 8.39 12.70 -13.05
N PRO A 21 8.78 12.98 -14.32
CA PRO A 21 7.84 13.08 -15.43
C PRO A 21 7.00 11.81 -15.69
N ALA A 22 7.46 10.65 -15.23
CA ALA A 22 6.76 9.38 -15.38
C ALA A 22 5.65 9.15 -14.33
N THR A 23 5.43 10.08 -13.39
CA THR A 23 4.37 9.97 -12.38
C THR A 23 2.98 10.00 -13.05
N PRO A 24 2.16 8.95 -12.91
CA PRO A 24 0.84 8.90 -13.56
C PRO A 24 -0.19 9.74 -12.80
N TYR A 25 -1.06 10.46 -13.53
CA TYR A 25 -2.12 11.28 -12.96
C TYR A 25 -3.52 10.86 -13.40
N THR A 26 -3.71 10.62 -14.72
CA THR A 26 -5.02 10.25 -15.24
C THR A 26 -5.36 8.80 -14.89
N PRO A 27 -6.65 8.43 -14.81
CA PRO A 27 -7.06 7.04 -14.59
C PRO A 27 -6.44 6.08 -15.61
N ALA A 28 -6.29 6.50 -16.87
CA ALA A 28 -5.63 5.70 -17.90
C ALA A 28 -4.14 5.51 -17.59
N GLU A 29 -3.39 6.58 -17.28
CA GLU A 29 -1.96 6.50 -16.92
C GLU A 29 -1.74 5.62 -15.68
N ILE A 30 -2.62 5.73 -14.66
CA ILE A 30 -2.54 4.96 -13.41
C ILE A 30 -2.77 3.48 -13.71
N ALA A 31 -3.81 3.15 -14.47
CA ALA A 31 -4.10 1.77 -14.83
C ALA A 31 -3.02 1.17 -15.76
N ASP A 32 -2.49 1.93 -16.73
CA ASP A 32 -1.40 1.48 -17.59
C ASP A 32 -0.14 1.17 -16.78
N ALA A 33 0.20 2.03 -15.81
CA ALA A 33 1.33 1.81 -14.92
C ALA A 33 1.14 0.57 -14.02
N ALA A 34 -0.07 0.33 -13.51
CA ALA A 34 -0.41 -0.86 -12.73
C ALA A 34 -0.28 -2.15 -13.57
N VAL A 35 -0.85 -2.15 -14.78
CA VAL A 35 -0.76 -3.31 -15.70
C VAL A 35 0.68 -3.59 -16.13
N ALA A 36 1.48 -2.56 -16.41
CA ALA A 36 2.90 -2.73 -16.71
C ALA A 36 3.68 -3.30 -15.52
N ALA A 37 3.36 -2.85 -14.29
CA ALA A 37 3.95 -3.38 -13.07
C ALA A 37 3.51 -4.84 -12.80
N HIS A 38 2.27 -5.19 -13.12
CA HIS A 38 1.80 -6.57 -13.08
C HIS A 38 2.60 -7.47 -14.03
N ALA A 39 2.80 -7.05 -15.27
CA ALA A 39 3.62 -7.79 -16.23
C ALA A 39 5.08 -7.97 -15.76
N ALA A 40 5.59 -7.06 -14.92
CA ALA A 40 6.91 -7.15 -14.30
C ALA A 40 6.93 -8.05 -13.05
N GLY A 41 5.77 -8.50 -12.51
CA GLY A 41 5.66 -9.43 -11.39
C GLY A 41 4.95 -8.90 -10.14
N ALA A 42 4.32 -7.73 -10.18
CA ALA A 42 3.50 -7.26 -9.06
C ALA A 42 2.17 -8.02 -8.99
N ALA A 43 1.79 -8.49 -7.80
CA ALA A 43 0.53 -9.18 -7.56
C ALA A 43 -0.58 -8.22 -7.08
N ILE A 44 -0.22 -7.11 -6.44
CA ILE A 44 -1.15 -6.12 -5.86
C ILE A 44 -0.79 -4.73 -6.38
N ALA A 45 -1.79 -3.92 -6.76
CA ALA A 45 -1.63 -2.49 -7.02
C ALA A 45 -2.30 -1.67 -5.92
N HIS A 46 -1.53 -0.85 -5.20
CA HIS A 46 -2.06 0.18 -4.31
C HIS A 46 -2.33 1.45 -5.09
N ILE A 47 -3.57 1.94 -5.02
CA ILE A 47 -4.09 2.97 -5.90
C ILE A 47 -4.57 4.19 -5.11
N HIS A 48 -3.98 5.34 -5.40
CA HIS A 48 -4.55 6.66 -5.22
C HIS A 48 -5.07 7.18 -6.56
N VAL A 49 -5.98 8.14 -6.51
CA VAL A 49 -6.41 8.88 -7.70
C VAL A 49 -5.99 10.34 -7.61
N ARG A 50 -5.90 10.97 -8.76
CA ARG A 50 -5.48 12.35 -8.93
C ARG A 50 -6.47 13.08 -9.83
N ASP A 51 -6.60 14.39 -9.63
CA ASP A 51 -7.26 15.23 -10.62
C ASP A 51 -6.52 15.12 -11.97
N PRO A 52 -7.20 14.68 -13.04
CA PRO A 52 -6.53 14.41 -14.32
C PRO A 52 -5.94 15.63 -15.00
N GLN A 53 -6.41 16.84 -14.64
CA GLN A 53 -5.96 18.10 -15.26
C GLN A 53 -4.80 18.71 -14.48
N THR A 54 -4.88 18.72 -13.16
CA THR A 54 -3.92 19.41 -12.30
C THR A 54 -2.89 18.48 -11.66
N GLY A 55 -3.19 17.18 -11.56
CA GLY A 55 -2.39 16.21 -10.82
C GLY A 55 -2.50 16.35 -9.30
N ALA A 56 -3.39 17.19 -8.79
CA ALA A 56 -3.65 17.30 -7.37
C ALA A 56 -4.23 15.99 -6.81
N PRO A 57 -3.97 15.64 -5.52
CA PRO A 57 -4.64 14.52 -4.88
C PRO A 57 -6.17 14.65 -4.97
N ASP A 58 -6.85 13.57 -5.28
CA ASP A 58 -8.31 13.52 -5.45
C ASP A 58 -8.89 12.31 -4.68
N SER A 59 -10.19 12.34 -4.43
CA SER A 59 -10.92 11.26 -3.77
C SER A 59 -12.27 10.96 -4.44
N ARG A 60 -12.51 11.51 -5.63
CA ARG A 60 -13.75 11.25 -6.38
C ARG A 60 -13.90 9.77 -6.72
N LEU A 61 -15.05 9.21 -6.36
CA LEU A 61 -15.33 7.77 -6.49
C LEU A 61 -15.28 7.31 -7.96
N GLU A 62 -15.75 8.15 -8.90
CA GLU A 62 -15.72 7.83 -10.32
C GLU A 62 -14.31 7.65 -10.89
N LEU A 63 -13.29 8.33 -10.32
CA LEU A 63 -11.90 8.14 -10.73
C LEU A 63 -11.37 6.78 -10.26
N PHE A 64 -11.71 6.36 -9.05
CA PHE A 64 -11.37 5.03 -8.55
C PHE A 64 -12.07 3.93 -9.36
N ALA A 65 -13.37 4.11 -9.67
CA ALA A 65 -14.13 3.17 -10.48
C ALA A 65 -13.50 3.00 -11.88
N GLU A 66 -13.14 4.11 -12.54
CA GLU A 66 -12.51 4.06 -13.86
C GLU A 66 -11.15 3.34 -13.82
N VAL A 67 -10.30 3.60 -12.82
CA VAL A 67 -9.00 2.90 -12.66
C VAL A 67 -9.23 1.41 -12.46
N LEU A 68 -10.16 1.04 -11.56
CA LEU A 68 -10.47 -0.34 -11.23
C LEU A 68 -10.96 -1.12 -12.45
N ASP A 69 -11.90 -0.56 -13.22
CA ASP A 69 -12.43 -1.17 -14.45
C ASP A 69 -11.33 -1.36 -15.50
N ARG A 70 -10.47 -0.34 -15.67
CA ARG A 70 -9.34 -0.41 -16.62
C ARG A 70 -8.30 -1.48 -16.25
N ILE A 71 -8.05 -1.71 -14.97
CA ILE A 71 -7.15 -2.77 -14.50
C ILE A 71 -7.83 -4.13 -14.69
N ARG A 72 -9.04 -4.31 -14.17
CA ARG A 72 -9.78 -5.58 -14.21
C ARG A 72 -10.07 -6.10 -15.62
N SER A 73 -10.24 -5.18 -16.59
CA SER A 73 -10.43 -5.56 -17.99
C SER A 73 -9.17 -6.12 -18.68
N ARG A 74 -7.98 -6.00 -18.05
CA ARG A 74 -6.69 -6.33 -18.67
C ARG A 74 -5.88 -7.38 -17.93
N CYS A 75 -6.08 -7.54 -16.63
CA CYS A 75 -5.33 -8.52 -15.82
C CYS A 75 -6.10 -8.89 -14.54
N ASP A 76 -5.62 -9.95 -13.87
CA ASP A 76 -6.19 -10.51 -12.63
C ASP A 76 -5.50 -9.98 -11.35
N MET A 77 -4.71 -8.91 -11.46
CA MET A 77 -4.03 -8.24 -10.36
C MET A 77 -5.02 -7.84 -9.26
N LEU A 78 -4.65 -8.04 -7.99
CA LEU A 78 -5.43 -7.53 -6.87
C LEU A 78 -5.30 -6.00 -6.80
N VAL A 79 -6.42 -5.34 -6.53
CA VAL A 79 -6.44 -3.89 -6.36
C VAL A 79 -6.67 -3.55 -4.89
N ASN A 80 -5.83 -2.66 -4.38
CA ASN A 80 -5.87 -2.10 -3.04
C ASN A 80 -6.16 -0.59 -3.15
N LEU A 81 -7.39 -0.17 -2.88
CA LEU A 81 -7.75 1.26 -2.94
C LEU A 81 -7.41 1.96 -1.63
N THR A 82 -6.83 3.15 -1.74
CA THR A 82 -6.55 3.98 -0.56
C THR A 82 -7.82 4.45 0.14
N THR A 83 -7.77 4.54 1.47
CA THR A 83 -8.74 5.27 2.30
C THR A 83 -8.09 6.47 3.01
N SER A 84 -7.00 6.99 2.47
CA SER A 84 -6.31 8.17 3.03
C SER A 84 -7.20 9.39 3.05
N GLY A 85 -7.17 10.15 4.14
CA GLY A 85 -7.94 11.39 4.33
C GLY A 85 -7.13 12.67 4.18
N LEU A 86 -5.87 12.59 3.71
CA LEU A 86 -4.99 13.78 3.68
C LEU A 86 -5.48 14.94 2.81
N ASN A 87 -6.30 14.67 1.81
CA ASN A 87 -6.89 15.66 0.89
C ASN A 87 -8.39 15.89 1.10
N ILE A 88 -9.00 15.23 2.09
CA ILE A 88 -10.42 15.36 2.39
C ILE A 88 -10.59 16.34 3.56
N THR A 89 -11.51 17.29 3.39
CA THR A 89 -11.81 18.34 4.39
C THR A 89 -13.33 18.56 4.45
N GLY A 90 -13.81 19.13 5.55
CA GLY A 90 -15.22 19.42 5.76
C GLY A 90 -15.91 18.46 6.70
N ASP A 91 -17.21 18.31 6.56
CA ASP A 91 -18.03 17.43 7.38
C ASP A 91 -17.97 16.00 6.86
N ASP A 92 -18.12 15.03 7.76
CA ASP A 92 -18.21 13.61 7.44
C ASP A 92 -16.98 13.02 6.71
N VAL A 93 -15.77 13.45 7.11
CA VAL A 93 -14.50 12.98 6.55
C VAL A 93 -14.38 11.45 6.55
N ILE A 94 -14.88 10.79 7.60
CA ILE A 94 -14.82 9.31 7.71
C ILE A 94 -15.65 8.66 6.60
N ALA A 95 -16.87 9.12 6.35
CA ALA A 95 -17.70 8.55 5.29
C ALA A 95 -17.07 8.73 3.91
N GLN A 96 -16.57 9.93 3.61
CA GLN A 96 -15.91 10.23 2.33
C GLN A 96 -14.65 9.39 2.10
N ARG A 97 -13.82 9.20 3.14
CA ARG A 97 -12.64 8.32 3.07
C ARG A 97 -13.00 6.87 2.70
N LEU A 98 -14.16 6.41 3.12
CA LEU A 98 -14.58 5.03 2.98
C LEU A 98 -15.48 4.77 1.75
N GLU A 99 -15.75 5.78 0.93
CA GLU A 99 -16.48 5.60 -0.34
C GLU A 99 -15.86 4.55 -1.27
N PRO A 100 -14.51 4.48 -1.44
CA PRO A 100 -13.89 3.48 -2.31
C PRO A 100 -14.18 2.02 -1.93
N VAL A 101 -14.52 1.74 -0.66
CA VAL A 101 -14.93 0.40 -0.20
C VAL A 101 -16.18 -0.09 -0.93
N SER A 102 -17.07 0.82 -1.33
CA SER A 102 -18.30 0.48 -2.07
C SER A 102 -18.04 -0.13 -3.46
N LEU A 103 -16.86 0.10 -4.04
CA LEU A 103 -16.43 -0.49 -5.31
C LEU A 103 -16.00 -1.95 -5.17
N ARG A 104 -15.92 -2.46 -3.94
CA ARG A 104 -15.52 -3.83 -3.61
C ARG A 104 -14.22 -4.25 -4.32
N PRO A 105 -13.11 -3.51 -4.11
CA PRO A 105 -11.80 -4.00 -4.51
C PRO A 105 -11.42 -5.20 -3.65
N GLU A 106 -10.34 -5.87 -3.99
CA GLU A 106 -9.81 -6.99 -3.19
C GLU A 106 -9.33 -6.51 -1.82
N LEU A 107 -8.67 -5.34 -1.78
CA LEU A 107 -8.18 -4.73 -0.54
C LEU A 107 -8.54 -3.23 -0.50
N CYS A 108 -8.58 -2.69 0.72
CA CYS A 108 -8.43 -1.26 0.95
C CYS A 108 -7.38 -1.03 2.04
N SER A 109 -6.57 0.04 1.91
CA SER A 109 -5.69 0.41 3.00
C SER A 109 -6.49 0.96 4.19
N LEU A 110 -6.08 0.59 5.39
CA LEU A 110 -6.58 1.11 6.65
C LEU A 110 -5.41 1.69 7.41
N ASP A 111 -5.27 3.02 7.35
CA ASP A 111 -4.26 3.73 8.13
C ASP A 111 -4.59 3.65 9.61
N VAL A 112 -3.75 2.96 10.38
CA VAL A 112 -3.96 2.79 11.82
C VAL A 112 -3.09 3.77 12.58
N GLY A 113 -3.73 4.57 13.45
CA GLY A 113 -3.06 5.55 14.28
C GLY A 113 -2.75 6.88 13.60
N SER A 114 -2.94 7.95 14.35
CA SER A 114 -2.66 9.32 13.90
C SER A 114 -1.18 9.64 14.05
N LEU A 115 -0.65 10.43 13.11
CA LEU A 115 0.72 10.94 13.21
C LEU A 115 0.83 12.35 12.61
N ASN A 116 1.88 13.06 12.98
CA ASN A 116 2.25 14.29 12.30
C ASN A 116 2.95 13.91 10.98
N PHE A 117 2.31 14.24 9.86
CA PHE A 117 2.85 14.02 8.52
C PHE A 117 3.50 15.32 8.02
N ARG A 118 4.72 15.63 8.50
CA ARG A 118 5.39 16.93 8.37
C ARG A 118 4.58 18.06 9.02
N ASP A 119 4.08 18.98 8.20
CA ASP A 119 3.39 20.22 8.55
C ASP A 119 1.89 20.05 8.79
N ARG A 120 1.39 18.84 8.71
CA ARG A 120 -0.04 18.54 8.91
C ARG A 120 -0.26 17.29 9.75
N LEU A 121 -1.40 17.25 10.42
CA LEU A 121 -1.86 16.05 11.10
C LEU A 121 -2.45 15.07 10.08
N PHE A 122 -1.97 13.84 10.08
CA PHE A 122 -2.64 12.71 9.45
C PHE A 122 -3.51 12.05 10.51
N ALA A 123 -4.79 12.44 10.53
CA ALA A 123 -5.72 12.02 11.57
C ALA A 123 -6.35 10.66 11.23
N ASN A 124 -6.07 9.68 12.05
CA ASN A 124 -6.66 8.34 12.02
C ASN A 124 -7.10 7.98 13.44
N PRO A 125 -8.19 8.61 13.93
CA PRO A 125 -8.68 8.35 15.27
C PRO A 125 -9.26 6.93 15.39
N PRO A 126 -9.37 6.35 16.60
CA PRO A 126 -9.82 4.98 16.79
C PRO A 126 -11.19 4.67 16.16
N GLU A 127 -12.11 5.62 16.20
CA GLU A 127 -13.44 5.49 15.57
C GLU A 127 -13.37 5.30 14.04
N PHE A 128 -12.40 5.94 13.36
CA PHE A 128 -12.14 5.71 11.95
C PHE A 128 -11.72 4.26 11.71
N GLY A 129 -10.79 3.73 12.51
CA GLY A 129 -10.31 2.34 12.38
C GLY A 129 -11.45 1.32 12.53
N VAL A 130 -12.31 1.51 13.53
CA VAL A 130 -13.48 0.65 13.77
C VAL A 130 -14.47 0.71 12.62
N GLU A 131 -14.84 1.90 12.16
CA GLU A 131 -15.81 2.08 11.08
C GLU A 131 -15.27 1.55 9.73
N ALA A 132 -13.99 1.80 9.45
CA ALA A 132 -13.32 1.28 8.26
C ALA A 132 -13.32 -0.25 8.24
N ALA A 133 -12.89 -0.88 9.33
CA ALA A 133 -12.85 -2.34 9.44
C ALA A 133 -14.25 -2.95 9.26
N ARG A 134 -15.29 -2.38 9.88
CA ARG A 134 -16.69 -2.83 9.72
C ARG A 134 -17.19 -2.73 8.29
N ARG A 135 -16.95 -1.59 7.60
CA ARG A 135 -17.38 -1.41 6.20
C ARG A 135 -16.65 -2.35 5.26
N MET A 136 -15.34 -2.54 5.47
CA MET A 136 -14.55 -3.47 4.68
C MET A 136 -15.06 -4.91 4.85
N ASP A 137 -15.27 -5.36 6.08
CA ASP A 137 -15.82 -6.69 6.39
C ASP A 137 -17.20 -6.89 5.74
N ALA A 138 -18.12 -5.95 5.91
CA ALA A 138 -19.46 -6.00 5.30
C ALA A 138 -19.44 -6.01 3.77
N ALA A 139 -18.41 -5.44 3.14
CA ALA A 139 -18.23 -5.42 1.70
C ALA A 139 -17.44 -6.62 1.15
N GLY A 140 -16.86 -7.47 2.02
CA GLY A 140 -15.95 -8.55 1.64
C GLY A 140 -14.59 -8.05 1.15
N VAL A 141 -14.16 -6.86 1.62
CA VAL A 141 -12.89 -6.22 1.27
C VAL A 141 -11.89 -6.48 2.38
N LYS A 142 -10.69 -6.94 2.04
CA LYS A 142 -9.64 -7.20 3.03
C LYS A 142 -8.94 -5.90 3.43
N PRO A 143 -8.85 -5.55 4.74
CA PRO A 143 -8.07 -4.41 5.18
C PRO A 143 -6.57 -4.69 5.07
N GLU A 144 -5.81 -3.74 4.49
CA GLU A 144 -4.36 -3.63 4.64
C GLU A 144 -4.10 -2.66 5.80
N LEU A 145 -3.59 -3.19 6.91
CA LEU A 145 -3.33 -2.41 8.13
C LEU A 145 -2.01 -1.64 7.97
N GLU A 146 -2.07 -0.38 7.56
CA GLU A 146 -0.90 0.48 7.41
C GLU A 146 -0.47 1.04 8.76
N VAL A 147 0.75 0.70 9.21
CA VAL A 147 1.31 1.08 10.50
C VAL A 147 2.63 1.84 10.33
N PHE A 148 2.71 3.03 10.91
CA PHE A 148 3.83 3.97 10.77
C PHE A 148 4.70 4.05 12.04
N ASP A 149 4.26 3.42 13.12
CA ASP A 149 4.97 3.32 14.39
C ASP A 149 4.48 2.09 15.18
N VAL A 150 5.22 1.72 16.22
CA VAL A 150 4.92 0.53 17.03
C VAL A 150 3.57 0.62 17.75
N GLY A 151 3.18 1.81 18.22
CA GLY A 151 1.88 2.02 18.85
C GLY A 151 0.69 1.80 17.92
N HIS A 152 0.89 1.97 16.62
CA HIS A 152 -0.15 1.66 15.63
C HIS A 152 -0.40 0.14 15.51
N ILE A 153 0.61 -0.70 15.78
CA ILE A 153 0.45 -2.16 15.82
C ILE A 153 -0.47 -2.56 16.99
N ASP A 154 -0.33 -1.91 18.14
CA ASP A 154 -1.19 -2.18 19.29
C ASP A 154 -2.65 -1.83 18.96
N GLN A 155 -2.90 -0.67 18.34
CA GLN A 155 -4.24 -0.27 17.90
C GLN A 155 -4.81 -1.23 16.83
N ALA A 156 -4.00 -1.70 15.88
CA ALA A 156 -4.41 -2.71 14.90
C ALA A 156 -4.74 -4.05 15.58
N THR A 157 -3.98 -4.43 16.59
CA THR A 157 -4.20 -5.65 17.37
C THR A 157 -5.52 -5.58 18.15
N ASP A 158 -5.91 -4.41 18.63
CA ASP A 158 -7.23 -4.19 19.26
C ASP A 158 -8.37 -4.41 18.26
N LEU A 159 -8.24 -3.96 17.01
CA LEU A 159 -9.24 -4.24 15.96
C LEU A 159 -9.36 -5.75 15.67
N ILE A 160 -8.23 -6.47 15.64
CA ILE A 160 -8.20 -7.92 15.46
C ILE A 160 -8.87 -8.62 16.65
N ALA A 161 -8.56 -8.21 17.89
CA ALA A 161 -9.14 -8.78 19.10
C ALA A 161 -10.65 -8.56 19.20
N GLN A 162 -11.17 -7.49 18.62
CA GLN A 162 -12.59 -7.21 18.49
C GLN A 162 -13.28 -8.04 17.39
N GLY A 163 -12.53 -8.86 16.63
CA GLY A 163 -13.07 -9.65 15.52
C GLY A 163 -13.40 -8.83 14.27
N LEU A 164 -12.87 -7.62 14.14
CA LEU A 164 -13.15 -6.70 13.03
C LEU A 164 -12.21 -6.91 11.83
N VAL A 165 -11.18 -7.71 11.97
CA VAL A 165 -10.20 -8.00 10.91
C VAL A 165 -10.10 -9.51 10.72
N ALA A 166 -10.49 -9.98 9.52
CA ALA A 166 -10.45 -11.39 9.16
C ALA A 166 -9.00 -11.91 9.08
N ALA A 167 -8.81 -13.15 9.56
CA ALA A 167 -7.52 -13.84 9.48
C ALA A 167 -7.22 -14.31 8.05
N PRO A 168 -5.92 -14.39 7.68
CA PRO A 168 -4.77 -13.84 8.40
C PRO A 168 -4.76 -12.31 8.32
N PRO A 169 -4.48 -11.57 9.40
CA PRO A 169 -4.36 -10.11 9.32
C PRO A 169 -3.15 -9.72 8.46
N TRP A 170 -3.34 -8.69 7.60
CA TRP A 170 -2.35 -8.21 6.65
C TRP A 170 -1.83 -6.85 7.06
N PHE A 171 -0.55 -6.76 7.43
CA PHE A 171 0.11 -5.53 7.86
C PHE A 171 1.02 -4.97 6.78
N GLN A 172 0.98 -3.64 6.60
CA GLN A 172 1.96 -2.89 5.83
C GLN A 172 2.80 -2.05 6.79
N LEU A 173 4.08 -2.41 6.96
CA LEU A 173 5.04 -1.66 7.78
C LEU A 173 5.57 -0.47 6.98
N CYS A 174 5.10 0.74 7.29
CA CYS A 174 5.43 1.97 6.56
C CYS A 174 6.66 2.64 7.18
N MET A 175 7.86 2.35 6.67
CA MET A 175 9.12 2.76 7.27
C MET A 175 9.69 4.04 6.64
N GLY A 176 10.13 4.98 7.48
CA GLY A 176 10.84 6.17 7.03
C GLY A 176 9.96 7.34 6.60
N VAL A 177 8.68 7.29 6.89
CA VAL A 177 7.80 8.47 6.84
C VAL A 177 8.29 9.48 7.90
N ASN A 178 8.32 10.76 7.54
CA ASN A 178 8.77 11.79 8.50
C ASN A 178 7.91 11.78 9.76
N TRP A 179 8.58 11.62 10.92
CA TRP A 179 8.01 11.54 12.26
C TRP A 179 7.19 10.28 12.57
N GLY A 180 7.14 9.31 11.63
CA GLY A 180 6.91 7.91 11.92
C GLY A 180 8.22 7.21 12.26
N ILE A 181 8.20 5.90 12.40
CA ILE A 181 9.40 5.12 12.72
C ILE A 181 10.45 5.20 11.60
N ALA A 182 11.72 5.40 11.95
CA ALA A 182 12.80 5.49 10.97
C ALA A 182 13.04 4.14 10.28
N ALA A 183 13.33 4.19 8.96
CA ALA A 183 13.64 2.99 8.17
C ALA A 183 15.08 2.51 8.44
N THR A 184 15.26 1.83 9.57
CA THR A 184 16.52 1.14 9.94
C THR A 184 16.28 -0.35 10.13
N PRO A 185 17.32 -1.20 10.01
CA PRO A 185 17.19 -2.64 10.27
C PRO A 185 16.66 -2.95 11.68
N GLU A 186 17.14 -2.22 12.70
CA GLU A 186 16.76 -2.39 14.10
C GLU A 186 15.26 -2.11 14.29
N ASN A 187 14.77 -1.02 13.71
CA ASN A 187 13.37 -0.64 13.79
C ASN A 187 12.46 -1.63 13.05
N LEU A 188 12.89 -2.14 11.89
CA LEU A 188 12.12 -3.17 11.18
C LEU A 188 12.02 -4.46 12.01
N LEU A 189 13.12 -4.91 12.61
CA LEU A 189 13.11 -6.07 13.49
C LEU A 189 12.22 -5.83 14.72
N PHE A 190 12.26 -4.63 15.29
CA PHE A 190 11.42 -4.26 16.41
C PHE A 190 9.93 -4.25 16.04
N MET A 191 9.52 -3.57 14.95
CA MET A 191 8.15 -3.57 14.46
C MET A 191 7.64 -5.00 14.21
N ARG A 192 8.44 -5.81 13.47
CA ARG A 192 8.12 -7.21 13.19
C ARG A 192 7.91 -8.02 14.46
N SER A 193 8.71 -7.79 15.50
CA SER A 193 8.60 -8.53 16.78
C SER A 193 7.31 -8.24 17.55
N LYS A 194 6.60 -7.16 17.18
CA LYS A 194 5.34 -6.73 17.81
C LYS A 194 4.10 -7.20 17.06
N LEU A 195 4.26 -7.75 15.87
CA LEU A 195 3.12 -8.27 15.11
C LEU A 195 2.47 -9.45 15.84
N PRO A 196 1.14 -9.54 15.85
CA PRO A 196 0.44 -10.65 16.49
C PRO A 196 0.73 -11.98 15.78
N PRO A 197 0.61 -13.12 16.50
CA PRO A 197 0.80 -14.45 15.91
C PRO A 197 -0.09 -14.66 14.68
N GLY A 198 0.48 -15.24 13.62
CA GLY A 198 -0.25 -15.51 12.37
C GLY A 198 -0.41 -14.31 11.45
N ALA A 199 0.05 -13.13 11.85
CA ALA A 199 0.03 -11.97 10.97
C ALA A 199 0.95 -12.14 9.76
N LEU A 200 0.44 -11.79 8.59
CA LEU A 200 1.22 -11.57 7.39
C LEU A 200 1.67 -10.10 7.36
N TRP A 201 2.82 -9.84 6.76
CA TRP A 201 3.34 -8.49 6.73
C TRP A 201 4.13 -8.19 5.46
N SER A 202 4.02 -6.95 5.03
CA SER A 202 4.80 -6.32 3.97
C SER A 202 5.57 -5.13 4.54
N VAL A 203 6.63 -4.71 3.87
CA VAL A 203 7.38 -3.52 4.23
C VAL A 203 7.59 -2.62 3.03
N LEU A 204 7.46 -1.32 3.26
CA LEU A 204 7.93 -0.26 2.38
C LEU A 204 9.02 0.56 3.07
N GLY A 205 9.89 1.17 2.28
CA GLY A 205 10.85 2.17 2.74
C GLY A 205 10.74 3.44 1.92
N VAL A 206 10.52 4.59 2.57
CA VAL A 206 10.36 5.86 1.84
C VAL A 206 11.69 6.34 1.26
N GLY A 207 11.67 6.74 -0.01
CA GLY A 207 12.79 7.31 -0.73
C GLY A 207 14.01 6.39 -0.78
N ARG A 208 15.16 6.89 -0.37
CA ARG A 208 16.44 6.15 -0.40
C ARG A 208 16.43 4.84 0.42
N SER A 209 15.47 4.67 1.31
CA SER A 209 15.38 3.49 2.17
C SER A 209 14.67 2.32 1.51
N GLN A 210 13.98 2.51 0.38
CA GLN A 210 13.19 1.48 -0.28
C GLN A 210 14.01 0.20 -0.51
N LEU A 211 15.13 0.30 -1.18
CA LEU A 211 15.95 -0.88 -1.55
C LEU A 211 16.40 -1.68 -0.32
N ALA A 212 16.84 -0.99 0.74
CA ALA A 212 17.27 -1.65 1.98
C ALA A 212 16.09 -2.34 2.68
N MET A 213 14.96 -1.67 2.80
CA MET A 213 13.79 -2.21 3.51
C MET A 213 13.18 -3.41 2.77
N ILE A 214 13.02 -3.36 1.44
CA ILE A 214 12.48 -4.50 0.70
C ILE A 214 13.45 -5.71 0.73
N THR A 215 14.77 -5.47 0.67
CA THR A 215 15.77 -6.56 0.80
C THR A 215 15.65 -7.25 2.16
N LEU A 216 15.59 -6.47 3.23
CA LEU A 216 15.36 -6.99 4.59
C LEU A 216 14.00 -7.67 4.73
N GLY A 217 12.95 -7.10 4.13
CA GLY A 217 11.61 -7.68 4.11
C GLY A 217 11.63 -9.10 3.56
N VAL A 218 12.22 -9.30 2.37
CA VAL A 218 12.35 -10.63 1.76
C VAL A 218 13.20 -11.56 2.63
N LEU A 219 14.36 -11.08 3.12
CA LEU A 219 15.27 -11.87 3.95
C LEU A 219 14.60 -12.36 5.25
N LEU A 220 13.78 -11.52 5.87
CA LEU A 220 13.09 -11.80 7.13
C LEU A 220 11.78 -12.57 6.96
N GLY A 221 11.42 -12.96 5.75
CA GLY A 221 10.24 -13.78 5.47
C GLY A 221 8.94 -12.99 5.25
N GLY A 222 9.04 -11.68 5.08
CA GLY A 222 7.92 -10.80 4.73
C GLY A 222 7.70 -10.65 3.23
N HIS A 223 6.74 -9.79 2.90
CA HIS A 223 6.40 -9.31 1.58
C HIS A 223 6.89 -7.87 1.39
N VAL A 224 6.76 -7.30 0.20
CA VAL A 224 7.35 -5.99 -0.10
C VAL A 224 6.41 -5.09 -0.89
N ARG A 225 6.55 -3.77 -0.67
CA ARG A 225 5.89 -2.73 -1.46
C ARG A 225 6.93 -1.78 -2.04
N VAL A 226 6.74 -1.43 -3.32
CA VAL A 226 7.59 -0.51 -4.10
C VAL A 226 6.72 0.40 -4.96
N GLY A 227 7.26 1.46 -5.51
CA GLY A 227 6.56 2.29 -6.49
C GLY A 227 6.76 3.78 -6.30
N PHE A 228 6.20 4.57 -7.23
CA PHE A 228 6.37 6.02 -7.25
C PHE A 228 5.79 6.73 -6.03
N GLU A 229 4.78 6.17 -5.39
CA GLU A 229 4.26 6.73 -4.15
C GLU A 229 5.33 6.88 -3.08
N ASP A 230 6.17 5.84 -2.93
CA ASP A 230 7.14 5.73 -1.86
C ASP A 230 8.52 6.24 -2.26
N ASN A 231 8.90 6.14 -3.55
CA ASN A 231 10.21 6.50 -4.03
C ASN A 231 10.18 6.89 -5.52
N LEU A 232 10.99 7.88 -5.91
CA LEU A 232 11.12 8.33 -7.31
C LEU A 232 12.42 7.90 -7.97
N TYR A 233 13.38 7.37 -7.20
CA TYR A 233 14.72 7.07 -7.67
C TYR A 233 14.98 5.55 -7.67
N LEU A 234 15.29 5.00 -8.83
CA LEU A 234 15.69 3.60 -8.96
C LEU A 234 17.03 3.33 -8.24
N ARG A 235 17.92 4.31 -8.28
CA ARG A 235 19.21 4.35 -7.56
C ARG A 235 19.64 5.80 -7.36
N ARG A 236 20.66 6.01 -6.53
CA ARG A 236 21.17 7.35 -6.21
C ARG A 236 21.41 8.19 -7.49
N GLY A 237 20.71 9.31 -7.62
CA GLY A 237 20.82 10.26 -8.73
C GLY A 237 20.16 9.82 -10.04
N VAL A 238 19.48 8.66 -10.08
CA VAL A 238 18.80 8.16 -11.28
C VAL A 238 17.31 7.98 -10.99
N LEU A 239 16.49 8.81 -11.59
CA LEU A 239 15.03 8.67 -11.53
C LEU A 239 14.59 7.36 -12.18
N ALA A 240 13.60 6.70 -11.59
CA ALA A 240 12.94 5.57 -12.24
C ALA A 240 12.11 6.06 -13.43
N LYS A 241 12.06 5.29 -14.49
CA LYS A 241 11.30 5.59 -15.71
C LYS A 241 9.87 5.08 -15.65
N SER A 242 9.60 4.12 -14.75
CA SER A 242 8.27 3.52 -14.57
C SER A 242 8.18 2.83 -13.21
N ASN A 243 6.94 2.53 -12.78
CA ASN A 243 6.69 1.65 -11.65
C ASN A 243 7.22 0.23 -11.89
N ALA A 244 7.19 -0.25 -13.14
CA ALA A 244 7.68 -1.57 -13.51
C ALA A 244 9.17 -1.75 -13.18
N GLU A 245 10.02 -0.73 -13.35
CA GLU A 245 11.46 -0.82 -12.99
C GLU A 245 11.67 -1.11 -11.50
N PHE A 246 10.83 -0.57 -10.61
CA PHE A 246 10.90 -0.91 -9.18
C PHE A 246 10.47 -2.35 -8.91
N VAL A 247 9.45 -2.83 -9.62
CA VAL A 247 8.99 -4.21 -9.50
C VAL A 247 10.05 -5.17 -10.01
N GLU A 248 10.66 -4.91 -11.18
CA GLU A 248 11.78 -5.69 -11.72
C GLU A 248 12.95 -5.77 -10.73
N GLN A 249 13.28 -4.65 -10.08
CA GLN A 249 14.30 -4.61 -9.04
C GLN A 249 13.92 -5.49 -7.84
N ALA A 250 12.67 -5.44 -7.38
CA ALA A 250 12.18 -6.27 -6.28
C ALA A 250 12.18 -7.75 -6.65
N VAL A 251 11.74 -8.12 -7.87
CA VAL A 251 11.80 -9.49 -8.41
C VAL A 251 13.25 -9.99 -8.41
N GLY A 252 14.19 -9.18 -8.88
CA GLY A 252 15.62 -9.52 -8.85
C GLY A 252 16.13 -9.84 -7.44
N ILE A 253 15.71 -9.07 -6.42
CA ILE A 253 16.08 -9.32 -5.01
C ILE A 253 15.45 -10.64 -4.53
N VAL A 254 14.18 -10.89 -4.84
CA VAL A 254 13.49 -12.14 -4.46
C VAL A 254 14.23 -13.35 -5.02
N HIS A 255 14.60 -13.34 -6.29
CA HIS A 255 15.32 -14.42 -6.95
C HIS A 255 16.76 -14.57 -6.42
N MET A 256 17.46 -13.45 -6.16
CA MET A 256 18.82 -13.46 -5.57
C MET A 256 18.83 -14.14 -4.19
N LEU A 257 17.75 -13.98 -3.42
CA LEU A 257 17.55 -14.62 -2.13
C LEU A 257 16.92 -16.02 -2.25
N GLN A 258 16.92 -16.61 -3.46
CA GLN A 258 16.42 -17.96 -3.76
C GLN A 258 14.95 -18.16 -3.33
N ARG A 259 14.13 -17.11 -3.50
CA ARG A 259 12.68 -17.16 -3.27
C ARG A 259 11.93 -16.96 -4.58
N GLU A 260 10.64 -17.20 -4.57
CA GLU A 260 9.75 -17.02 -5.71
C GLU A 260 8.79 -15.85 -5.49
N VAL A 261 8.40 -15.21 -6.57
CA VAL A 261 7.36 -14.18 -6.56
C VAL A 261 5.99 -14.84 -6.63
N ALA A 262 5.03 -14.33 -5.84
CA ALA A 262 3.65 -14.79 -5.88
C ALA A 262 2.92 -14.21 -7.09
N THR A 263 2.20 -15.03 -7.82
CA THR A 263 1.20 -14.59 -8.80
C THR A 263 -0.02 -13.98 -8.07
N PRO A 264 -0.90 -13.24 -8.76
CA PRO A 264 -2.14 -12.75 -8.15
C PRO A 264 -3.00 -13.85 -7.53
N ALA A 265 -3.14 -15.00 -8.18
CA ALA A 265 -3.88 -16.15 -7.65
C ALA A 265 -3.25 -16.69 -6.37
N GLU A 266 -1.92 -16.82 -6.33
CA GLU A 266 -1.21 -17.24 -5.12
C GLU A 266 -1.26 -16.19 -4.01
N ALA A 267 -1.24 -14.89 -4.35
CA ALA A 267 -1.41 -13.82 -3.38
C ALA A 267 -2.80 -13.88 -2.72
N ARG A 268 -3.88 -14.16 -3.48
CA ARG A 268 -5.22 -14.41 -2.92
C ARG A 268 -5.19 -15.55 -1.90
N GLY A 269 -4.61 -16.68 -2.27
CA GLY A 269 -4.49 -17.82 -1.35
C GLY A 269 -3.67 -17.51 -0.09
N ILE A 270 -2.53 -16.81 -0.23
CA ILE A 270 -1.70 -16.39 0.92
C ILE A 270 -2.49 -15.46 1.85
N LEU A 271 -3.26 -14.53 1.29
CA LEU A 271 -4.05 -13.55 2.04
C LEU A 271 -5.36 -14.14 2.61
N GLY A 272 -5.67 -15.41 2.35
CA GLY A 272 -6.90 -16.06 2.80
C GLY A 272 -8.16 -15.49 2.13
N MET A 273 -8.04 -15.09 0.88
CA MET A 273 -9.13 -14.58 0.03
C MET A 273 -9.53 -15.71 -0.93
N GLU A 274 -10.73 -16.25 -0.75
CA GLU A 274 -11.31 -17.27 -1.64
C GLU A 274 -12.07 -16.66 -2.83
#